data_4b15401377e68ce5cb047cd70d06ff3b
#
_entry.id   4b15401377e68ce5cb047cd70d06ff3b
#
_cell.length_a   1.000
_cell.length_b   1.000
_cell.length_c   1.000
_cell.angle_alpha   90.00
_cell.angle_beta   90.00
_cell.angle_gamma   90.00
#
_symmetry.space_group_name_H-M   'P 1'
#
loop_
_entity.id
_entity.type
_entity.pdbx_description
1 polymer ?
#
loop_
_entity_poly.entity_id
_entity_poly.type
_entity_poly.pdbx_seq_one_letter_code
_entity_poly.pdbx_strand_id
1 'polypeptide(L)'
;VQTVSANCDIVCFLDNDTVLDKDYFFEIQKSFNERPEMIGLNGYITDEKTWDPYNPGKHDKLHWYIMDGYAYRLSSRNYMRNVLGLAPDVPAGFIPKFSHGYDYFPPTGKTYELEHLRGGIAAYRKWVLEKITFSEYFIGYGLYEDFDFSVRASKYGKMYINTNAKLEHHHHPDGRPDTFSYGKMVTVNGWYVWRLKFPNPPFKAKIKWYSISMMLAVFLLSHLGNKPLRREFLGRMAGLFKVLFSPPKIEY
;
A
#
# COMPACT_ATOMS: atom_id res chain seq x y z
N VAL A 1 -2.55 -6.37 -20.74
CA VAL A 1 -1.23 -6.84 -21.19
C VAL A 1 -1.21 -7.13 -22.71
N GLN A 2 -2.37 -7.33 -23.35
CA GLN A 2 -2.45 -7.61 -24.79
C GLN A 2 -1.92 -6.48 -25.70
N THR A 3 -1.77 -5.27 -25.20
CA THR A 3 -1.28 -4.10 -25.95
C THR A 3 0.20 -3.76 -25.66
N VAL A 4 0.89 -4.56 -24.85
CA VAL A 4 2.30 -4.31 -24.53
C VAL A 4 3.18 -4.70 -25.70
N SER A 5 4.09 -3.81 -26.11
CA SER A 5 5.04 -4.06 -27.19
C SER A 5 5.82 -5.37 -26.97
N ALA A 6 5.98 -6.17 -28.04
CA ALA A 6 6.77 -7.39 -27.99
C ALA A 6 8.24 -7.12 -27.60
N ASN A 7 8.75 -5.93 -27.90
CA ASN A 7 10.15 -5.54 -27.73
C ASN A 7 10.44 -4.74 -26.45
N CYS A 8 9.64 -4.90 -25.38
CA CYS A 8 9.92 -4.27 -24.09
C CYS A 8 10.22 -5.31 -23.02
N ASP A 9 11.12 -4.99 -22.09
CA ASP A 9 11.49 -5.83 -20.95
C ASP A 9 10.81 -5.40 -19.65
N ILE A 10 10.35 -4.13 -19.60
CA ILE A 10 9.74 -3.50 -18.44
C ILE A 10 8.40 -2.89 -18.87
N VAL A 11 7.37 -3.10 -18.05
CA VAL A 11 6.04 -2.53 -18.23
C VAL A 11 5.74 -1.62 -17.06
N CYS A 12 5.42 -0.35 -17.34
CA CYS A 12 5.03 0.63 -16.34
C CYS A 12 3.50 0.81 -16.34
N PHE A 13 2.90 0.72 -15.16
CA PHE A 13 1.50 1.08 -14.89
C PHE A 13 1.50 2.47 -14.26
N LEU A 14 0.87 3.42 -14.92
CA LEU A 14 0.82 4.80 -14.45
C LEU A 14 -0.62 5.28 -14.49
N ASP A 15 -1.07 5.89 -13.41
CA ASP A 15 -2.37 6.55 -13.37
C ASP A 15 -2.35 7.81 -14.26
N ASN A 16 -3.47 8.15 -14.84
CA ASN A 16 -3.59 9.27 -15.79
C ASN A 16 -3.51 10.65 -15.11
N ASP A 17 -3.49 10.70 -13.80
CA ASP A 17 -3.35 11.90 -12.95
C ASP A 17 -1.95 12.01 -12.31
N THR A 18 -0.96 11.30 -12.86
CA THR A 18 0.46 11.42 -12.48
C THR A 18 1.22 12.38 -13.41
N VAL A 19 2.14 13.17 -12.82
CA VAL A 19 3.09 14.03 -13.56
C VAL A 19 4.50 13.53 -13.26
N LEU A 20 5.16 13.02 -14.30
CA LEU A 20 6.49 12.42 -14.18
C LEU A 20 7.59 13.47 -14.23
N ASP A 21 8.63 13.33 -13.39
CA ASP A 21 9.89 14.05 -13.56
C ASP A 21 10.56 13.63 -14.88
N LYS A 22 11.35 14.55 -15.47
CA LYS A 22 12.05 14.31 -16.75
C LYS A 22 12.94 13.08 -16.75
N ASP A 23 13.51 12.72 -15.60
CA ASP A 23 14.44 11.60 -15.46
C ASP A 23 13.76 10.31 -14.96
N TYR A 24 12.41 10.31 -14.81
CA TYR A 24 11.65 9.19 -14.24
C TYR A 24 11.98 7.85 -14.91
N PHE A 25 11.80 7.75 -16.22
CA PHE A 25 12.03 6.49 -16.93
C PHE A 25 13.51 6.08 -16.97
N PHE A 26 14.42 7.05 -16.98
CA PHE A 26 15.86 6.78 -16.87
C PHE A 26 16.17 6.11 -15.53
N GLU A 27 15.66 6.64 -14.43
CA GLU A 27 15.86 6.07 -13.08
C GLU A 27 15.18 4.70 -12.90
N ILE A 28 14.01 4.48 -13.52
CA ILE A 28 13.34 3.15 -13.56
C ILE A 28 14.27 2.16 -14.29
N GLN A 29 14.69 2.44 -15.52
CA GLN A 29 15.52 1.54 -16.33
C GLN A 29 16.87 1.25 -15.65
N LYS A 30 17.52 2.28 -15.13
CA LYS A 30 18.79 2.17 -14.39
C LYS A 30 18.65 1.22 -13.20
N SER A 31 17.58 1.35 -12.41
CA SER A 31 17.34 0.49 -11.25
C SER A 31 17.21 -0.99 -11.62
N PHE A 32 16.48 -1.30 -12.71
CA PHE A 32 16.35 -2.68 -13.19
C PHE A 32 17.66 -3.23 -13.76
N ASN A 33 18.49 -2.40 -14.38
CA ASN A 33 19.80 -2.81 -14.91
C ASN A 33 20.79 -3.11 -13.77
N GLU A 34 20.79 -2.30 -12.71
CA GLU A 34 21.67 -2.45 -11.56
C GLU A 34 21.29 -3.64 -10.66
N ARG A 35 20.03 -4.12 -10.72
CA ARG A 35 19.51 -5.19 -9.86
C ARG A 35 18.78 -6.27 -10.67
N PRO A 36 19.51 -7.29 -11.15
CA PRO A 36 18.92 -8.38 -11.93
C PRO A 36 17.83 -9.16 -11.18
N GLU A 37 17.91 -9.22 -9.84
CA GLU A 37 16.92 -9.88 -8.96
C GLU A 37 15.63 -9.09 -8.79
N MET A 38 15.62 -7.82 -9.18
CA MET A 38 14.45 -6.95 -9.09
C MET A 38 13.39 -7.38 -10.13
N ILE A 39 12.19 -7.66 -9.65
CA ILE A 39 11.04 -7.99 -10.50
C ILE A 39 10.06 -6.83 -10.64
N GLY A 40 10.08 -5.89 -9.70
CA GLY A 40 9.16 -4.76 -9.69
C GLY A 40 9.73 -3.55 -8.95
N LEU A 41 9.28 -2.37 -9.33
CA LEU A 41 9.77 -1.09 -8.83
C LEU A 41 8.65 -0.06 -8.78
N ASN A 42 8.54 0.67 -7.67
CA ASN A 42 7.73 1.89 -7.59
C ASN A 42 8.56 3.14 -7.90
N GLY A 43 7.91 4.10 -8.56
CA GLY A 43 8.35 5.48 -8.51
C GLY A 43 8.08 6.12 -7.13
N TYR A 44 8.62 7.31 -6.92
CA TYR A 44 8.54 8.07 -5.68
C TYR A 44 7.60 9.28 -5.83
N ILE A 45 6.47 9.25 -5.09
CA ILE A 45 5.52 10.36 -5.07
C ILE A 45 6.07 11.48 -4.17
N THR A 46 6.32 12.66 -4.74
CA THR A 46 7.00 13.77 -4.05
C THR A 46 6.06 14.62 -3.21
N ASP A 47 4.79 14.69 -3.55
CA ASP A 47 3.76 15.56 -2.94
C ASP A 47 2.92 14.87 -1.86
N GLU A 48 3.19 13.58 -1.56
CA GLU A 48 2.36 12.81 -0.62
C GLU A 48 2.73 13.01 0.85
N LYS A 49 4.03 13.20 1.14
CA LYS A 49 4.54 13.39 2.52
C LYS A 49 5.67 14.39 2.57
N THR A 50 5.57 15.30 3.53
CA THR A 50 6.67 16.20 3.88
C THR A 50 7.59 15.53 4.89
N TRP A 51 8.87 15.47 4.55
CA TRP A 51 9.92 14.94 5.40
C TRP A 51 10.82 16.06 5.93
N ASP A 52 10.96 16.14 7.24
CA ASP A 52 11.90 17.03 7.91
C ASP A 52 13.25 16.31 8.12
N PRO A 53 14.39 17.02 8.09
CA PRO A 53 15.63 16.49 8.66
C PRO A 53 15.43 16.08 10.12
N TYR A 54 15.89 14.87 10.49
CA TYR A 54 15.70 14.35 11.83
C TYR A 54 16.40 15.20 12.89
N ASN A 55 15.66 15.58 13.92
CA ASN A 55 16.18 16.28 15.11
C ASN A 55 15.69 15.55 16.37
N PRO A 56 16.61 14.98 17.19
CA PRO A 56 16.24 14.25 18.42
C PRO A 56 15.48 15.09 19.45
N GLY A 57 15.71 16.41 19.48
CA GLY A 57 15.01 17.32 20.40
C GLY A 57 13.57 17.67 19.98
N LYS A 58 13.20 17.40 18.73
CA LYS A 58 11.87 17.74 18.14
C LYS A 58 11.04 16.51 17.80
N HIS A 59 11.68 15.42 17.35
CA HIS A 59 11.00 14.30 16.72
C HIS A 59 11.02 13.08 17.64
N ASP A 60 9.98 12.91 18.45
CA ASP A 60 9.75 11.72 19.26
C ASP A 60 9.10 10.58 18.44
N LYS A 61 9.34 9.33 18.84
CA LYS A 61 8.83 8.14 18.12
C LYS A 61 7.32 7.92 18.23
N LEU A 62 6.64 8.61 19.13
CA LEU A 62 5.19 8.49 19.29
C LEU A 62 4.44 9.25 18.20
N HIS A 63 4.95 10.44 17.85
CA HIS A 63 4.31 11.35 16.89
C HIS A 63 4.96 11.33 15.51
N TRP A 64 6.19 10.80 15.40
CA TRP A 64 6.99 10.86 14.19
C TRP A 64 7.49 9.47 13.77
N TYR A 65 7.45 9.20 12.47
CA TYR A 65 8.18 8.09 11.88
C TYR A 65 9.55 8.59 11.46
N ILE A 66 10.60 7.86 11.88
CA ILE A 66 11.99 8.26 11.68
C ILE A 66 12.68 7.20 10.82
N MET A 67 13.30 7.64 9.73
CA MET A 67 14.02 6.76 8.81
C MET A 67 15.14 7.53 8.11
N ASP A 68 16.34 6.94 8.03
CA ASP A 68 17.49 7.44 7.24
C ASP A 68 17.80 8.93 7.42
N GLY A 69 17.80 9.43 8.65
CA GLY A 69 18.11 10.82 8.95
C GLY A 69 16.96 11.81 8.68
N TYR A 70 15.76 11.30 8.40
CA TYR A 70 14.56 12.09 8.19
C TYR A 70 13.43 11.66 9.14
N ALA A 71 12.46 12.55 9.32
CA ALA A 71 11.26 12.30 10.09
C ALA A 71 10.03 12.85 9.37
N TYR A 72 8.90 12.11 9.36
CA TYR A 72 7.61 12.66 8.97
C TYR A 72 6.59 12.50 10.09
N ARG A 73 5.68 13.48 10.20
CA ARG A 73 4.65 13.46 11.23
C ARG A 73 3.60 12.40 10.93
N LEU A 74 3.38 11.52 11.90
CA LEU A 74 2.35 10.49 11.79
C LEU A 74 0.95 11.11 11.73
N SER A 75 0.09 10.55 10.88
CA SER A 75 -1.34 10.87 10.89
C SER A 75 -1.97 10.45 12.22
N SER A 76 -3.10 11.07 12.59
CA SER A 76 -3.85 10.71 13.81
C SER A 76 -4.13 9.21 13.91
N ARG A 77 -4.41 8.56 12.79
CA ARG A 77 -4.58 7.11 12.69
C ARG A 77 -3.33 6.33 13.12
N ASN A 78 -2.16 6.70 12.62
CA ASN A 78 -0.92 6.02 12.96
C ASN A 78 -0.43 6.38 14.37
N TYR A 79 -0.67 7.61 14.83
CA TYR A 79 -0.47 7.99 16.21
C TYR A 79 -1.30 7.10 17.17
N MET A 80 -2.59 6.92 16.90
CA MET A 80 -3.44 6.02 17.71
C MET A 80 -2.94 4.57 17.69
N ARG A 81 -2.43 4.09 16.57
CA ARG A 81 -1.79 2.75 16.50
C ARG A 81 -0.59 2.66 17.43
N ASN A 82 0.26 3.71 17.49
CA ASN A 82 1.39 3.75 18.41
C ASN A 82 0.92 3.70 19.88
N VAL A 83 -0.06 4.56 20.24
CA VAL A 83 -0.60 4.61 21.60
C VAL A 83 -1.18 3.27 22.06
N LEU A 84 -1.87 2.55 21.15
CA LEU A 84 -2.52 1.27 21.45
C LEU A 84 -1.60 0.03 21.28
N GLY A 85 -0.31 0.21 21.01
CA GLY A 85 0.61 -0.90 20.77
C GLY A 85 0.31 -1.71 19.49
N LEU A 86 -0.32 -1.06 18.52
CA LEU A 86 -0.73 -1.60 17.23
C LEU A 86 0.12 -1.06 16.06
N ALA A 87 1.22 -0.40 16.36
CA ALA A 87 2.20 0.05 15.36
C ALA A 87 2.79 -1.15 14.60
N PRO A 88 3.21 -0.97 13.33
CA PRO A 88 3.96 -1.99 12.60
C PRO A 88 5.23 -2.38 13.35
N ASP A 89 5.51 -3.68 13.38
CA ASP A 89 6.69 -4.29 14.00
C ASP A 89 7.75 -4.71 12.96
N VAL A 90 7.63 -4.17 11.76
CA VAL A 90 8.54 -4.39 10.63
C VAL A 90 8.96 -3.04 10.03
N PRO A 91 10.09 -2.98 9.29
CA PRO A 91 10.51 -1.76 8.59
C PRO A 91 9.47 -1.27 7.57
N ALA A 92 9.59 0.01 7.13
CA ALA A 92 8.79 0.52 6.03
C ALA A 92 8.95 -0.35 4.77
N GLY A 93 7.88 -0.49 3.99
CA GLY A 93 7.81 -1.36 2.82
C GLY A 93 7.48 -2.81 3.12
N PHE A 94 7.61 -3.27 4.37
CA PHE A 94 7.29 -4.64 4.75
C PHE A 94 5.91 -4.75 5.41
N ILE A 95 5.28 -5.91 5.24
CA ILE A 95 3.92 -6.17 5.69
C ILE A 95 3.96 -6.87 7.05
N PRO A 96 3.51 -6.24 8.14
CA PRO A 96 3.44 -6.88 9.45
C PRO A 96 2.37 -7.98 9.46
N LYS A 97 2.57 -9.00 10.32
CA LYS A 97 1.67 -10.17 10.42
C LYS A 97 0.21 -9.83 10.79
N PHE A 98 -0.10 -8.61 11.09
CA PHE A 98 -1.40 -8.22 11.66
C PHE A 98 -2.04 -6.97 11.04
N SER A 99 -1.40 -6.30 10.07
CA SER A 99 -1.96 -5.09 9.44
C SER A 99 -1.10 -4.63 8.25
N HIS A 100 -1.38 -3.39 7.79
CA HIS A 100 -0.54 -2.66 6.86
C HIS A 100 0.70 -2.10 7.57
N GLY A 101 1.85 -2.14 6.89
CA GLY A 101 3.09 -1.48 7.30
C GLY A 101 3.06 0.03 7.06
N TYR A 102 4.22 0.65 7.25
CA TYR A 102 4.50 1.98 6.69
C TYR A 102 5.05 1.79 5.27
N ASP A 103 4.61 2.61 4.34
CA ASP A 103 4.98 2.55 2.92
C ASP A 103 5.46 3.91 2.37
N TYR A 104 5.85 4.81 3.28
CA TYR A 104 6.45 6.09 2.94
C TYR A 104 7.96 6.05 3.20
N PHE A 105 8.73 6.60 2.26
CA PHE A 105 10.19 6.62 2.28
C PHE A 105 10.71 8.05 2.20
N PRO A 106 11.86 8.36 2.83
CA PRO A 106 12.46 9.69 2.74
C PRO A 106 13.10 9.93 1.37
N PRO A 107 13.23 11.20 0.94
CA PRO A 107 13.79 11.59 -0.37
C PRO A 107 15.33 11.53 -0.38
N THR A 108 15.90 10.37 -0.10
CA THR A 108 17.35 10.18 0.06
C THR A 108 18.08 9.93 -1.26
N GLY A 109 17.37 9.69 -2.36
CA GLY A 109 17.97 9.19 -3.60
C GLY A 109 18.28 7.69 -3.59
N LYS A 110 17.98 6.97 -2.49
CA LYS A 110 18.23 5.53 -2.36
C LYS A 110 17.08 4.71 -2.94
N THR A 111 17.41 3.45 -3.21
CA THR A 111 16.43 2.40 -3.52
C THR A 111 16.22 1.53 -2.28
N TYR A 112 14.95 1.33 -1.88
CA TYR A 112 14.55 0.53 -0.71
C TYR A 112 13.78 -0.70 -1.15
N GLU A 113 14.03 -1.83 -0.51
CA GLU A 113 13.25 -3.06 -0.69
C GLU A 113 11.87 -2.92 -0.05
N LEU A 114 10.85 -3.46 -0.72
CA LEU A 114 9.48 -3.50 -0.19
C LEU A 114 8.75 -4.76 -0.67
N GLU A 115 7.60 -5.07 -0.03
CA GLU A 115 6.83 -6.29 -0.31
C GLU A 115 5.57 -6.05 -1.15
N HIS A 116 5.22 -4.79 -1.43
CA HIS A 116 4.10 -4.47 -2.32
C HIS A 116 4.34 -3.19 -3.09
N LEU A 117 3.87 -3.13 -4.32
CA LEU A 117 3.90 -1.96 -5.18
C LEU A 117 2.50 -1.33 -5.24
N ARG A 118 2.45 -0.01 -5.37
CA ARG A 118 1.22 0.75 -5.61
C ARG A 118 0.90 0.70 -7.09
N GLY A 119 -0.32 0.31 -7.47
CA GLY A 119 -0.72 0.04 -8.84
C GLY A 119 -0.47 1.18 -9.83
N GLY A 120 -0.85 2.40 -9.45
CA GLY A 120 -0.78 3.58 -10.31
C GLY A 120 0.62 4.17 -10.56
N ILE A 121 1.68 3.56 -10.01
CA ILE A 121 3.09 4.00 -10.15
C ILE A 121 4.07 2.82 -10.22
N ALA A 122 3.58 1.63 -10.57
CA ALA A 122 4.35 0.40 -10.56
C ALA A 122 4.98 0.08 -11.91
N ALA A 123 6.21 -0.40 -11.89
CA ALA A 123 6.89 -1.00 -13.03
C ALA A 123 7.24 -2.45 -12.71
N TYR A 124 7.05 -3.36 -13.68
CA TYR A 124 7.38 -4.77 -13.53
C TYR A 124 8.20 -5.26 -14.72
N ARG A 125 9.05 -6.26 -14.49
CA ARG A 125 9.61 -7.03 -15.60
C ARG A 125 8.47 -7.72 -16.35
N LYS A 126 8.44 -7.60 -17.68
CA LYS A 126 7.40 -8.15 -18.54
C LYS A 126 7.13 -9.62 -18.28
N TRP A 127 8.18 -10.44 -18.11
CA TRP A 127 8.05 -11.86 -17.89
C TRP A 127 7.26 -12.23 -16.61
N VAL A 128 7.21 -11.33 -15.60
CA VAL A 128 6.36 -11.53 -14.40
C VAL A 128 4.89 -11.47 -14.78
N LEU A 129 4.51 -10.49 -15.62
CA LEU A 129 3.15 -10.32 -16.13
C LEU A 129 2.70 -11.44 -17.09
N GLU A 130 3.66 -12.13 -17.67
CA GLU A 130 3.42 -13.32 -18.48
C GLU A 130 3.17 -14.57 -17.62
N LYS A 131 3.70 -14.61 -16.37
CA LYS A 131 3.54 -15.72 -15.44
C LYS A 131 2.31 -15.62 -14.55
N ILE A 132 1.93 -14.39 -14.19
CA ILE A 132 0.78 -14.13 -13.31
C ILE A 132 -0.07 -12.99 -13.88
N THR A 133 -1.38 -13.08 -13.69
CA THR A 133 -2.35 -12.05 -14.07
C THR A 133 -2.93 -11.40 -12.83
N PHE A 134 -3.57 -10.22 -12.98
CA PHE A 134 -4.39 -9.65 -11.92
C PHE A 134 -5.54 -10.59 -11.58
N SER A 135 -5.88 -10.69 -10.29
CA SER A 135 -6.95 -11.58 -9.83
C SER A 135 -8.33 -11.05 -10.22
N GLU A 136 -9.19 -11.93 -10.73
CA GLU A 136 -10.59 -11.62 -11.04
C GLU A 136 -11.45 -11.36 -9.78
N TYR A 137 -10.92 -11.62 -8.59
CA TYR A 137 -11.59 -11.29 -7.34
C TYR A 137 -11.83 -9.79 -7.16
N PHE A 138 -10.91 -8.94 -7.65
CA PHE A 138 -10.95 -7.47 -7.49
C PHE A 138 -11.69 -6.81 -8.66
N ILE A 139 -13.01 -7.04 -8.75
CA ILE A 139 -13.85 -6.47 -9.80
C ILE A 139 -14.24 -5.03 -9.47
N GLY A 140 -14.35 -4.18 -10.50
CA GLY A 140 -14.79 -2.79 -10.38
C GLY A 140 -13.68 -1.85 -9.94
N TYR A 141 -13.80 -1.21 -8.78
CA TYR A 141 -12.80 -0.26 -8.28
C TYR A 141 -11.43 -0.90 -7.95
N GLY A 142 -11.38 -2.23 -7.81
CA GLY A 142 -10.14 -2.98 -7.68
C GLY A 142 -9.32 -2.75 -6.40
N LEU A 143 -9.87 -2.11 -5.36
CA LEU A 143 -9.10 -1.76 -4.15
C LEU A 143 -8.32 -2.97 -3.59
N TYR A 144 -6.99 -2.86 -3.47
CA TYR A 144 -6.02 -3.88 -3.08
C TYR A 144 -5.65 -4.92 -4.18
N GLU A 145 -6.01 -4.70 -5.43
CA GLU A 145 -5.58 -5.58 -6.54
C GLU A 145 -4.05 -5.55 -6.73
N ASP A 146 -3.46 -4.37 -6.55
CA ASP A 146 -2.01 -4.13 -6.61
C ASP A 146 -1.26 -4.86 -5.49
N PHE A 147 -1.85 -4.86 -4.29
CA PHE A 147 -1.32 -5.58 -3.14
C PHE A 147 -1.38 -7.10 -3.35
N ASP A 148 -2.53 -7.62 -3.83
CA ASP A 148 -2.70 -9.03 -4.19
C ASP A 148 -1.66 -9.47 -5.24
N PHE A 149 -1.55 -8.69 -6.33
CA PHE A 149 -0.59 -8.96 -7.38
C PHE A 149 0.84 -8.98 -6.84
N SER A 150 1.23 -7.99 -6.03
CA SER A 150 2.56 -7.89 -5.42
C SER A 150 2.88 -9.10 -4.54
N VAL A 151 1.94 -9.53 -3.69
CA VAL A 151 2.13 -10.71 -2.82
C VAL A 151 2.35 -11.97 -3.64
N ARG A 152 1.60 -12.15 -4.75
CA ARG A 152 1.79 -13.30 -5.64
C ARG A 152 3.08 -13.19 -6.44
N ALA A 153 3.45 -11.98 -6.90
CA ALA A 153 4.68 -11.70 -7.63
C ALA A 153 5.93 -11.92 -6.78
N SER A 154 5.89 -11.66 -5.46
CA SER A 154 7.04 -11.80 -4.56
C SER A 154 7.67 -13.20 -4.53
N LYS A 155 6.97 -14.23 -5.04
CA LYS A 155 7.51 -15.58 -5.23
C LYS A 155 8.59 -15.66 -6.32
N TYR A 156 8.67 -14.66 -7.18
CA TYR A 156 9.57 -14.64 -8.34
C TYR A 156 10.79 -13.73 -8.17
N GLY A 157 10.82 -12.88 -7.15
CA GLY A 157 11.93 -11.99 -6.88
C GLY A 157 11.56 -10.85 -5.94
N LYS A 158 12.46 -9.87 -5.85
CA LYS A 158 12.32 -8.73 -4.95
C LYS A 158 11.70 -7.52 -5.64
N MET A 159 11.00 -6.71 -4.86
CA MET A 159 10.43 -5.43 -5.30
C MET A 159 11.04 -4.28 -4.51
N TYR A 160 11.05 -3.10 -5.13
CA TYR A 160 11.72 -1.93 -4.56
C TYR A 160 10.94 -0.64 -4.84
N ILE A 161 11.34 0.44 -4.17
CA ILE A 161 11.02 1.82 -4.51
C ILE A 161 12.32 2.58 -4.76
N ASN A 162 12.42 3.35 -5.86
CA ASN A 162 13.54 4.25 -6.11
C ASN A 162 13.11 5.69 -5.83
N THR A 163 13.71 6.32 -4.81
CA THR A 163 13.37 7.69 -4.41
C THR A 163 13.95 8.76 -5.36
N ASN A 164 14.68 8.37 -6.42
CA ASN A 164 15.09 9.24 -7.53
C ASN A 164 14.10 9.20 -8.71
N ALA A 165 13.32 8.12 -8.87
CA ALA A 165 12.29 8.04 -9.89
C ALA A 165 11.06 8.85 -9.46
N LYS A 166 11.13 10.18 -9.55
CA LYS A 166 10.19 11.12 -8.96
C LYS A 166 8.97 11.36 -9.85
N LEU A 167 7.82 11.53 -9.21
CA LEU A 167 6.57 11.94 -9.83
C LEU A 167 5.67 12.66 -8.80
N GLU A 168 4.68 13.40 -9.30
CA GLU A 168 3.55 13.91 -8.53
C GLU A 168 2.30 13.09 -8.84
N HIS A 169 1.37 12.96 -7.88
CA HIS A 169 0.13 12.20 -8.04
C HIS A 169 -1.08 13.02 -7.58
N HIS A 170 -1.79 13.61 -8.49
CA HIS A 170 -2.83 14.63 -8.24
C HIS A 170 -4.21 14.07 -7.88
N HIS A 171 -4.35 12.84 -7.47
CA HIS A 171 -5.54 12.16 -6.93
C HIS A 171 -6.89 12.71 -7.39
N HIS A 172 -7.34 12.36 -8.58
CA HIS A 172 -8.64 12.78 -9.07
C HIS A 172 -9.77 12.10 -8.27
N PRO A 173 -10.85 12.83 -7.89
CA PRO A 173 -11.93 12.27 -7.07
C PRO A 173 -12.86 11.32 -7.82
N ASP A 174 -12.85 11.35 -9.16
CA ASP A 174 -13.76 10.57 -10.00
C ASP A 174 -13.46 9.06 -9.96
N GLY A 175 -14.46 8.25 -10.26
CA GLY A 175 -14.33 6.79 -10.32
C GLY A 175 -14.41 6.08 -8.96
N ARG A 176 -14.49 6.81 -7.83
CA ARG A 176 -14.61 6.18 -6.51
C ARG A 176 -16.02 5.61 -6.29
N PRO A 177 -16.15 4.41 -5.70
CA PRO A 177 -17.45 3.85 -5.34
C PRO A 177 -18.13 4.70 -4.25
N ASP A 178 -19.44 4.45 -4.03
CA ASP A 178 -20.12 5.06 -2.88
C ASP A 178 -19.40 4.69 -1.57
N THR A 179 -19.49 5.57 -0.58
CA THR A 179 -18.68 5.46 0.65
C THR A 179 -19.00 4.23 1.50
N PHE A 180 -20.23 3.66 1.41
CA PHE A 180 -20.55 2.40 2.08
C PHE A 180 -19.82 1.23 1.39
N SER A 181 -19.91 1.12 0.07
CA SER A 181 -19.23 0.09 -0.72
C SER A 181 -17.72 0.21 -0.56
N TYR A 182 -17.17 1.43 -0.57
CA TYR A 182 -15.76 1.67 -0.29
C TYR A 182 -15.34 1.15 1.08
N GLY A 183 -16.05 1.53 2.16
CA GLY A 183 -15.77 1.07 3.51
C GLY A 183 -15.82 -0.45 3.65
N LYS A 184 -16.81 -1.10 3.03
CA LYS A 184 -16.92 -2.57 3.00
C LYS A 184 -15.74 -3.19 2.26
N MET A 185 -15.33 -2.63 1.12
CA MET A 185 -14.19 -3.08 0.33
C MET A 185 -12.89 -2.98 1.11
N VAL A 186 -12.62 -1.84 1.77
CA VAL A 186 -11.44 -1.65 2.63
C VAL A 186 -11.28 -2.79 3.63
N THR A 187 -12.35 -3.25 4.24
CA THR A 187 -12.29 -4.30 5.25
C THR A 187 -12.18 -5.69 4.62
N VAL A 188 -13.03 -6.00 3.64
CA VAL A 188 -13.12 -7.35 3.04
C VAL A 188 -11.90 -7.66 2.20
N ASN A 189 -11.48 -6.74 1.33
CA ASN A 189 -10.30 -6.92 0.49
C ASN A 189 -9.00 -6.83 1.33
N GLY A 190 -8.96 -5.92 2.32
CA GLY A 190 -7.86 -5.86 3.28
C GLY A 190 -7.69 -7.17 4.08
N TRP A 191 -8.81 -7.83 4.45
CA TRP A 191 -8.78 -9.17 5.05
C TRP A 191 -8.26 -10.22 4.05
N TYR A 192 -8.74 -10.17 2.81
CA TYR A 192 -8.34 -11.10 1.75
C TYR A 192 -6.82 -11.07 1.54
N VAL A 193 -6.24 -9.88 1.27
CA VAL A 193 -4.80 -9.76 1.01
C VAL A 193 -3.95 -10.06 2.25
N TRP A 194 -4.45 -9.74 3.45
CA TRP A 194 -3.79 -10.16 4.68
C TRP A 194 -3.73 -11.68 4.80
N ARG A 195 -4.81 -12.40 4.50
CA ARG A 195 -4.87 -13.86 4.55
C ARG A 195 -4.12 -14.52 3.41
N LEU A 196 -4.04 -13.89 2.25
CA LEU A 196 -3.19 -14.32 1.14
C LEU A 196 -1.71 -14.31 1.55
N LYS A 197 -1.25 -13.23 2.18
CA LYS A 197 0.14 -13.12 2.68
C LYS A 197 0.40 -14.03 3.87
N PHE A 198 -0.56 -14.14 4.79
CA PHE A 198 -0.46 -14.93 6.03
C PHE A 198 -1.61 -15.94 6.13
N PRO A 199 -1.53 -17.11 5.50
CA PRO A 199 -2.61 -18.10 5.50
C PRO A 199 -2.98 -18.57 6.90
N ASN A 200 -1.98 -18.72 7.80
CA ASN A 200 -2.14 -19.20 9.17
C ASN A 200 -1.57 -18.21 10.20
N PRO A 201 -2.16 -17.00 10.34
CA PRO A 201 -1.63 -16.03 11.28
C PRO A 201 -1.85 -16.51 12.73
N PRO A 202 -0.89 -16.27 13.65
CA PRO A 202 -1.04 -16.61 15.04
C PRO A 202 -2.20 -15.85 15.69
N PHE A 203 -2.76 -16.40 16.78
CA PHE A 203 -3.93 -15.84 17.46
C PHE A 203 -3.77 -14.36 17.83
N LYS A 204 -2.62 -13.97 18.37
CA LYS A 204 -2.29 -12.55 18.66
C LYS A 204 -2.39 -11.66 17.43
N ALA A 205 -1.93 -12.14 16.28
CA ALA A 205 -2.03 -11.37 15.03
C ALA A 205 -3.49 -11.20 14.58
N LYS A 206 -4.32 -12.23 14.77
CA LYS A 206 -5.77 -12.13 14.50
C LYS A 206 -6.42 -11.07 15.38
N ILE A 207 -6.18 -11.11 16.70
CA ILE A 207 -6.69 -10.08 17.61
C ILE A 207 -6.25 -8.68 17.16
N LYS A 208 -4.96 -8.48 16.91
CA LYS A 208 -4.43 -7.18 16.47
C LYS A 208 -5.08 -6.72 15.15
N TRP A 209 -5.26 -7.60 14.17
CA TRP A 209 -5.89 -7.27 12.90
C TRP A 209 -7.33 -6.76 13.11
N TYR A 210 -8.15 -7.49 13.88
CA TYR A 210 -9.52 -7.07 14.20
C TYR A 210 -9.54 -5.78 15.02
N SER A 211 -8.64 -5.63 15.99
CA SER A 211 -8.52 -4.40 16.80
C SER A 211 -8.20 -3.18 15.94
N ILE A 212 -7.25 -3.29 15.00
CA ILE A 212 -6.92 -2.20 14.07
C ILE A 212 -8.10 -1.90 13.14
N SER A 213 -8.73 -2.91 12.58
CA SER A 213 -9.87 -2.72 11.68
C SER A 213 -11.05 -2.06 12.40
N MET A 214 -11.32 -2.44 13.64
CA MET A 214 -12.33 -1.80 14.49
C MET A 214 -11.93 -0.37 14.85
N MET A 215 -10.70 -0.14 15.30
CA MET A 215 -10.18 1.20 15.62
C MET A 215 -10.32 2.14 14.42
N LEU A 216 -9.94 1.69 13.21
CA LEU A 216 -10.04 2.48 11.98
C LEU A 216 -11.49 2.75 11.58
N ALA A 217 -12.42 1.84 11.87
CA ALA A 217 -13.84 2.09 11.67
C ALA A 217 -14.37 3.12 12.67
N VAL A 218 -14.11 2.92 13.96
CA VAL A 218 -14.56 3.84 15.04
C VAL A 218 -13.98 5.23 14.88
N PHE A 219 -12.76 5.36 14.39
CA PHE A 219 -12.13 6.67 14.13
C PHE A 219 -12.96 7.54 13.16
N LEU A 220 -13.72 6.95 12.23
CA LEU A 220 -14.60 7.70 11.34
C LEU A 220 -15.77 8.38 12.09
N LEU A 221 -16.15 7.86 13.27
CA LEU A 221 -17.21 8.44 14.10
C LEU A 221 -16.79 9.75 14.78
N SER A 222 -15.49 10.06 14.87
CA SER A 222 -15.03 11.35 15.38
C SER A 222 -15.55 12.55 14.57
N HIS A 223 -16.08 12.29 13.36
CA HIS A 223 -16.65 13.27 12.44
C HIS A 223 -18.16 13.03 12.24
N LEU A 224 -18.94 12.90 13.30
CA LEU A 224 -20.37 12.51 13.29
C LEU A 224 -21.27 13.37 12.38
N GLY A 225 -20.93 14.64 12.15
CA GLY A 225 -21.64 15.53 11.22
C GLY A 225 -21.42 15.18 9.74
N ASN A 226 -20.41 14.36 9.40
CA ASN A 226 -20.08 14.02 8.04
C ASN A 226 -20.81 12.75 7.58
N LYS A 227 -21.88 12.92 6.78
CA LYS A 227 -22.68 11.80 6.25
C LYS A 227 -21.88 10.76 5.45
N PRO A 228 -20.97 11.13 4.53
CA PRO A 228 -20.05 10.20 3.86
C PRO A 228 -19.26 9.33 4.82
N LEU A 229 -18.61 9.90 5.84
CA LEU A 229 -17.79 9.13 6.80
C LEU A 229 -18.63 8.17 7.66
N ARG A 230 -19.87 8.55 8.01
CA ARG A 230 -20.80 7.63 8.68
C ARG A 230 -21.17 6.44 7.78
N ARG A 231 -21.40 6.67 6.49
CA ARG A 231 -21.66 5.59 5.53
C ARG A 231 -20.45 4.68 5.37
N GLU A 232 -19.23 5.24 5.31
CA GLU A 232 -18.01 4.45 5.29
C GLU A 232 -17.85 3.61 6.56
N PHE A 233 -18.11 4.17 7.74
CA PHE A 233 -18.13 3.41 9.00
C PHE A 233 -19.07 2.19 8.90
N LEU A 234 -20.32 2.40 8.47
CA LEU A 234 -21.29 1.30 8.32
C LEU A 234 -20.79 0.26 7.31
N GLY A 235 -20.18 0.68 6.21
CA GLY A 235 -19.54 -0.21 5.24
C GLY A 235 -18.42 -1.05 5.87
N ARG A 236 -17.54 -0.44 6.67
CA ARG A 236 -16.45 -1.15 7.38
C ARG A 236 -17.00 -2.14 8.39
N MET A 237 -18.06 -1.79 9.13
CA MET A 237 -18.73 -2.71 10.05
C MET A 237 -19.35 -3.89 9.32
N ALA A 238 -20.08 -3.64 8.22
CA ALA A 238 -20.62 -4.70 7.37
C ALA A 238 -19.51 -5.62 6.80
N GLY A 239 -18.38 -5.05 6.45
CA GLY A 239 -17.18 -5.78 6.06
C GLY A 239 -16.64 -6.66 7.18
N LEU A 240 -16.53 -6.14 8.42
CA LEU A 240 -16.10 -6.90 9.59
C LEU A 240 -17.02 -8.09 9.87
N PHE A 241 -18.35 -7.88 9.85
CA PHE A 241 -19.31 -8.97 9.98
C PHE A 241 -19.14 -10.01 8.88
N LYS A 242 -18.97 -9.57 7.62
CA LYS A 242 -18.75 -10.50 6.52
C LYS A 242 -17.50 -11.37 6.73
N VAL A 243 -16.36 -10.79 7.06
CA VAL A 243 -15.12 -11.58 7.24
C VAL A 243 -15.12 -12.44 8.49
N LEU A 244 -15.96 -12.14 9.48
CA LEU A 244 -16.11 -12.93 10.69
C LEU A 244 -16.98 -14.18 10.47
N PHE A 245 -18.11 -14.05 9.75
CA PHE A 245 -19.09 -15.11 9.62
C PHE A 245 -19.11 -15.80 8.25
N SER A 246 -18.65 -15.12 7.20
CA SER A 246 -18.63 -15.62 5.82
C SER A 246 -17.44 -15.02 5.07
N PRO A 247 -16.19 -15.35 5.48
CA PRO A 247 -14.99 -14.80 4.86
C PRO A 247 -14.88 -15.21 3.39
N PRO A 248 -14.30 -14.36 2.53
CA PRO A 248 -14.05 -14.73 1.15
C PRO A 248 -13.06 -15.90 1.06
N LYS A 249 -13.23 -16.74 0.03
CA LYS A 249 -12.27 -17.80 -0.29
C LYS A 249 -11.00 -17.15 -0.87
N ILE A 250 -9.83 -17.55 -0.37
CA ILE A 250 -8.54 -17.08 -0.86
C ILE A 250 -8.12 -17.96 -2.05
N GLU A 251 -7.75 -17.32 -3.14
CA GLU A 251 -7.16 -17.94 -4.32
C GLU A 251 -5.64 -17.72 -4.28
N TYR A 252 -4.86 -18.81 -4.23
CA TYR A 252 -3.40 -18.79 -4.04
C TYR A 252 -2.64 -18.90 -5.36
#